data_f1f2d103069ac63db0534015841e86c1
#
_entry.id   f1f2d103069ac63db0534015841e86c1
#
_cell.length_a   1.000
_cell.length_b   1.000
_cell.length_c   1.000
_cell.angle_alpha   90.00
_cell.angle_beta   90.00
_cell.angle_gamma   90.00
#
_symmetry.space_group_name_H-M   'P 1'
#
loop_
_entity.id
_entity.type
_entity.pdbx_description
1 polymer ?
#
loop_
_entity_poly.entity_id
_entity_poly.type
_entity_poly.pdbx_seq_one_letter_code
_entity_poly.pdbx_strand_id
1 'polypeptide(L)'
;ARACGNTVYSDVHLGDWGLQIGLVIAELNERNPGWKCFSEDFDPDKDSVPELNADLLSEVYPFASKKSKEDEAFKEKAHIATFDLQNGRAGYIALWKEILRVSIADLKSNYSKLGVDFDYWYGESDADKYIPELMKILEDKHLSYESDGALVVDVAKEDDKAPMPPVIVRKSDNSSIYATTDLATIIQRNRDFAPDRIWYVVDNRQELHFTQVFRCARRAQLVPDSTDLEFLGFGTMNGTDGKPYKTRDGGVMRLSD
;
A
#
# COMPACT_ATOMS: atom_id res chain seq x y z
N ALA A 1 -9.21 17.16 -16.31
CA ALA A 1 -9.72 18.06 -15.27
C ALA A 1 -8.98 19.40 -15.27
N ARG A 2 -7.61 19.44 -15.16
CA ARG A 2 -6.83 20.72 -15.17
C ARG A 2 -7.11 21.58 -16.41
N ALA A 3 -7.14 20.97 -17.61
CA ALA A 3 -7.45 21.68 -18.85
C ALA A 3 -8.86 22.30 -18.90
N CYS A 4 -9.77 21.86 -18.02
CA CYS A 4 -11.11 22.42 -17.86
C CYS A 4 -11.20 23.46 -16.72
N GLY A 5 -10.06 23.90 -16.17
CA GLY A 5 -10.01 24.94 -15.14
C GLY A 5 -10.17 24.43 -13.70
N ASN A 6 -10.18 23.13 -13.46
CA ASN A 6 -10.25 22.58 -12.11
C ASN A 6 -8.88 22.60 -11.42
N THR A 7 -8.88 22.84 -10.11
CA THR A 7 -7.73 22.57 -9.26
C THR A 7 -7.61 21.06 -9.07
N VAL A 8 -6.47 20.49 -9.44
CA VAL A 8 -6.25 19.04 -9.38
C VAL A 8 -4.95 18.77 -8.66
N TYR A 9 -5.04 17.94 -7.64
CA TYR A 9 -3.92 17.33 -6.95
C TYR A 9 -3.81 15.88 -7.38
N SER A 10 -2.62 15.47 -7.82
CA SER A 10 -2.34 14.09 -8.25
C SER A 10 -1.35 13.44 -7.29
N ASP A 11 -1.64 12.22 -6.88
CA ASP A 11 -0.74 11.44 -6.03
C ASP A 11 -0.51 10.04 -6.58
N VAL A 12 0.66 9.49 -6.24
CA VAL A 12 0.96 8.06 -6.35
C VAL A 12 0.78 7.45 -4.97
N HIS A 13 0.06 6.34 -4.89
CA HIS A 13 -0.09 5.59 -3.65
C HIS A 13 0.81 4.35 -3.68
N LEU A 14 1.94 4.43 -2.98
CA LEU A 14 2.93 3.36 -2.96
C LEU A 14 2.60 2.30 -1.90
N GLY A 15 2.70 1.03 -2.27
CA GLY A 15 2.62 -0.08 -1.32
C GLY A 15 3.94 -0.26 -0.56
N ASP A 16 4.24 0.63 0.36
CA ASP A 16 5.53 0.78 1.02
C ASP A 16 5.57 0.34 2.49
N TRP A 17 4.47 -0.19 3.02
CA TRP A 17 4.33 -0.44 4.46
C TRP A 17 3.89 -1.86 4.83
N GLY A 18 3.67 -2.71 3.83
CA GLY A 18 3.16 -4.07 3.99
C GLY A 18 4.23 -5.14 3.92
N LEU A 19 3.77 -6.40 3.85
CA LEU A 19 4.62 -7.60 3.76
C LEU A 19 5.63 -7.55 2.61
N GLN A 20 5.34 -6.82 1.53
CA GLN A 20 6.25 -6.67 0.39
C GLN A 20 7.59 -6.09 0.81
N ILE A 21 7.57 -5.07 1.68
CA ILE A 21 8.80 -4.48 2.23
C ILE A 21 9.48 -5.46 3.20
N GLY A 22 8.71 -6.15 4.03
CA GLY A 22 9.26 -7.19 4.91
C GLY A 22 9.98 -8.30 4.14
N LEU A 23 9.46 -8.71 2.97
CA LEU A 23 10.12 -9.68 2.09
C LEU A 23 11.46 -9.15 1.57
N VAL A 24 11.52 -7.89 1.16
CA VAL A 24 12.77 -7.25 0.69
C VAL A 24 13.79 -7.17 1.84
N ILE A 25 13.36 -6.70 3.01
CA ILE A 25 14.23 -6.59 4.20
C ILE A 25 14.77 -7.96 4.61
N ALA A 26 13.90 -8.99 4.68
CA ALA A 26 14.31 -10.34 5.07
C ALA A 26 15.32 -10.95 4.08
N GLU A 27 15.11 -10.77 2.77
CA GLU A 27 16.03 -11.28 1.75
C GLU A 27 17.36 -10.52 1.75
N LEU A 28 17.33 -9.19 1.90
CA LEU A 28 18.55 -8.40 2.03
C LEU A 28 19.35 -8.80 3.28
N ASN A 29 18.68 -9.13 4.38
CA ASN A 29 19.33 -9.60 5.60
C ASN A 29 19.99 -10.97 5.38
N GLU A 30 19.34 -11.92 4.72
CA GLU A 30 19.94 -13.23 4.43
C GLU A 30 21.12 -13.13 3.48
N ARG A 31 21.07 -12.26 2.47
CA ARG A 31 22.20 -12.02 1.56
C ARG A 31 23.36 -11.31 2.23
N ASN A 32 23.08 -10.42 3.19
CA ASN A 32 24.06 -9.51 3.77
C ASN A 32 23.90 -9.39 5.30
N PRO A 33 24.02 -10.49 6.06
CA PRO A 33 23.78 -10.47 7.51
C PRO A 33 24.72 -9.56 8.30
N GLY A 34 25.83 -9.15 7.69
CA GLY A 34 26.81 -8.23 8.28
C GLY A 34 26.48 -6.74 8.12
N TRP A 35 25.39 -6.38 7.47
CA TRP A 35 25.02 -4.97 7.39
C TRP A 35 24.55 -4.44 8.74
N LYS A 36 25.09 -3.29 9.12
CA LYS A 36 24.85 -2.69 10.44
C LYS A 36 23.35 -2.42 10.71
N CYS A 37 22.57 -2.11 9.68
CA CYS A 37 21.12 -1.88 9.81
C CYS A 37 20.32 -3.11 10.27
N PHE A 38 20.90 -4.31 10.24
CA PHE A 38 20.27 -5.51 10.77
C PHE A 38 20.62 -5.78 12.25
N SER A 39 21.59 -5.05 12.79
CA SER A 39 22.01 -5.18 14.18
C SER A 39 21.03 -4.46 15.11
N GLU A 40 20.85 -4.98 16.32
CA GLU A 40 19.99 -4.36 17.36
C GLU A 40 20.58 -3.04 17.89
N ASP A 41 21.90 -2.88 17.81
CA ASP A 41 22.63 -1.70 18.27
C ASP A 41 22.84 -0.64 17.17
N PHE A 42 22.05 -0.68 16.11
CA PHE A 42 22.09 0.34 15.05
C PHE A 42 21.72 1.72 15.59
N ASP A 43 22.62 2.67 15.41
CA ASP A 43 22.47 4.07 15.84
C ASP A 43 22.29 4.96 14.58
N PRO A 44 21.07 5.49 14.32
CA PRO A 44 20.81 6.28 13.10
C PRO A 44 21.62 7.57 13.00
N ASP A 45 22.20 8.05 14.09
CA ASP A 45 23.05 9.25 14.09
C ASP A 45 24.52 8.95 13.77
N LYS A 46 24.93 7.68 13.84
CA LYS A 46 26.32 7.26 13.61
C LYS A 46 26.50 6.24 12.51
N ASP A 47 25.50 5.37 12.36
CA ASP A 47 25.56 4.27 11.40
C ASP A 47 24.85 4.65 10.09
N SER A 48 25.28 4.05 9.00
CA SER A 48 24.67 4.23 7.68
C SER A 48 24.13 2.92 7.14
N VAL A 49 23.14 3.01 6.27
CA VAL A 49 22.67 1.88 5.46
C VAL A 49 23.49 1.81 4.17
N PRO A 50 23.67 0.61 3.60
CA PRO A 50 24.31 0.47 2.29
C PRO A 50 23.52 1.21 1.21
N GLU A 51 24.23 1.77 0.24
CA GLU A 51 23.62 2.35 -0.95
C GLU A 51 23.00 1.24 -1.80
N LEU A 52 21.70 1.37 -2.11
CA LEU A 52 20.97 0.45 -2.96
C LEU A 52 20.79 1.03 -4.36
N ASN A 53 20.42 0.18 -5.31
CA ASN A 53 20.04 0.59 -6.66
C ASN A 53 18.79 -0.15 -7.14
N ALA A 54 18.18 0.36 -8.21
CA ALA A 54 16.92 -0.17 -8.74
C ALA A 54 17.08 -1.60 -9.29
N ASP A 55 18.22 -1.95 -9.86
CA ASP A 55 18.47 -3.29 -10.40
C ASP A 55 18.46 -4.34 -9.29
N LEU A 56 19.14 -4.05 -8.17
CA LEU A 56 19.12 -4.93 -6.99
C LEU A 56 17.69 -5.12 -6.46
N LEU A 57 16.93 -4.04 -6.29
CA LEU A 57 15.56 -4.13 -5.79
C LEU A 57 14.65 -4.89 -6.75
N SER A 58 14.83 -4.73 -8.06
CA SER A 58 14.06 -5.44 -9.09
C SER A 58 14.38 -6.94 -9.16
N GLU A 59 15.51 -7.37 -8.66
CA GLU A 59 15.89 -8.78 -8.48
C GLU A 59 15.39 -9.33 -7.15
N VAL A 60 15.63 -8.60 -6.06
CA VAL A 60 15.37 -9.05 -4.69
C VAL A 60 13.88 -9.30 -4.45
N TYR A 61 13.00 -8.39 -4.86
CA TYR A 61 11.57 -8.51 -4.57
C TYR A 61 10.91 -9.74 -5.22
N PRO A 62 11.04 -10.01 -6.53
CA PRO A 62 10.47 -11.22 -7.14
C PRO A 62 11.05 -12.50 -6.55
N PHE A 63 12.36 -12.50 -6.26
CA PHE A 63 13.02 -13.65 -5.63
C PHE A 63 12.44 -13.93 -4.24
N ALA A 64 12.37 -12.91 -3.37
CA ALA A 64 11.81 -13.03 -2.03
C ALA A 64 10.32 -13.43 -2.06
N SER A 65 9.55 -12.86 -2.99
CA SER A 65 8.14 -13.21 -3.19
C SER A 65 7.94 -14.67 -3.62
N LYS A 66 8.82 -15.22 -4.47
CA LYS A 66 8.79 -16.63 -4.82
C LYS A 66 9.19 -17.51 -3.64
N LYS A 67 10.30 -17.18 -3.00
CA LYS A 67 10.84 -17.93 -1.85
C LYS A 67 9.82 -18.03 -0.71
N SER A 68 9.09 -16.96 -0.41
CA SER A 68 8.06 -16.96 0.65
C SER A 68 6.88 -17.90 0.39
N LYS A 69 6.69 -18.37 -0.84
CA LYS A 69 5.66 -19.36 -1.18
C LYS A 69 6.15 -20.81 -1.01
N GLU A 70 7.46 -21.01 -1.04
CA GLU A 70 8.12 -22.30 -1.00
C GLU A 70 8.76 -22.58 0.37
N ASP A 71 9.04 -21.52 1.15
CA ASP A 71 9.72 -21.57 2.46
C ASP A 71 8.92 -20.79 3.50
N GLU A 72 8.19 -21.54 4.36
CA GLU A 72 7.38 -20.94 5.43
C GLU A 72 8.25 -20.26 6.51
N ALA A 73 9.47 -20.79 6.76
CA ALA A 73 10.39 -20.14 7.71
C ALA A 73 10.88 -18.78 7.20
N PHE A 74 11.13 -18.67 5.90
CA PHE A 74 11.46 -17.37 5.28
C PHE A 74 10.27 -16.40 5.33
N LYS A 75 9.07 -16.89 5.06
CA LYS A 75 7.84 -16.09 5.13
C LYS A 75 7.63 -15.54 6.54
N GLU A 76 7.85 -16.34 7.56
CA GLU A 76 7.78 -15.89 8.96
C GLU A 76 8.82 -14.81 9.27
N LYS A 77 10.05 -14.94 8.78
CA LYS A 77 11.07 -13.87 8.89
C LYS A 77 10.60 -12.57 8.24
N ALA A 78 9.93 -12.65 7.09
CA ALA A 78 9.39 -11.47 6.42
C ALA A 78 8.24 -10.82 7.23
N HIS A 79 7.39 -11.60 7.87
CA HIS A 79 6.37 -11.08 8.80
C HIS A 79 7.00 -10.39 9.99
N ILE A 80 8.02 -10.99 10.62
CA ILE A 80 8.77 -10.38 11.71
C ILE A 80 9.44 -9.09 11.25
N ALA A 81 10.07 -9.09 10.07
CA ALA A 81 10.68 -7.88 9.52
C ALA A 81 9.67 -6.76 9.26
N THR A 82 8.46 -7.09 8.78
CA THR A 82 7.36 -6.13 8.62
C THR A 82 6.93 -5.56 9.97
N PHE A 83 6.74 -6.43 10.95
CA PHE A 83 6.37 -6.03 12.31
C PHE A 83 7.43 -5.11 12.95
N ASP A 84 8.70 -5.48 12.88
CA ASP A 84 9.82 -4.68 13.39
C ASP A 84 9.91 -3.31 12.73
N LEU A 85 9.74 -3.25 11.40
CA LEU A 85 9.68 -2.00 10.65
C LEU A 85 8.56 -1.10 11.18
N GLN A 86 7.34 -1.64 11.27
CA GLN A 86 6.15 -0.91 11.71
C GLN A 86 6.23 -0.48 13.17
N ASN A 87 6.99 -1.19 14.00
CA ASN A 87 7.28 -0.82 15.37
C ASN A 87 8.53 0.07 15.54
N GLY A 88 9.08 0.57 14.44
CA GLY A 88 10.10 1.62 14.48
C GLY A 88 11.52 1.13 14.74
N ARG A 89 11.86 -0.13 14.43
CA ARG A 89 13.24 -0.62 14.52
C ARG A 89 14.17 0.24 13.66
N ALA A 90 15.08 0.96 14.30
CA ALA A 90 15.85 2.05 13.72
C ALA A 90 16.59 1.66 12.41
N GLY A 91 17.27 0.52 12.40
CA GLY A 91 17.99 0.04 11.21
C GLY A 91 17.06 -0.34 10.06
N TYR A 92 15.85 -0.87 10.36
CA TYR A 92 14.84 -1.21 9.34
C TYR A 92 14.18 0.05 8.78
N ILE A 93 13.92 1.05 9.61
CA ILE A 93 13.43 2.36 9.17
C ILE A 93 14.45 3.05 8.25
N ALA A 94 15.74 2.99 8.60
CA ALA A 94 16.79 3.57 7.77
C ALA A 94 16.91 2.86 6.42
N LEU A 95 16.88 1.53 6.41
CA LEU A 95 16.90 0.72 5.19
C LEU A 95 15.64 0.94 4.33
N TRP A 96 14.46 1.00 4.94
CA TRP A 96 13.20 1.30 4.26
C TRP A 96 13.23 2.67 3.56
N LYS A 97 13.75 3.70 4.23
CA LYS A 97 13.93 5.03 3.61
C LYS A 97 14.83 4.97 2.37
N GLU A 98 15.90 4.18 2.42
CA GLU A 98 16.78 3.99 1.26
C GLU A 98 16.08 3.22 0.13
N ILE A 99 15.33 2.16 0.44
CA ILE A 99 14.50 1.44 -0.53
C ILE A 99 13.51 2.40 -1.21
N LEU A 100 12.83 3.25 -0.45
CA LEU A 100 11.90 4.25 -0.99
C LEU A 100 12.61 5.28 -1.86
N ARG A 101 13.74 5.81 -1.41
CA ARG A 101 14.54 6.77 -2.18
C ARG A 101 14.87 6.25 -3.57
N VAL A 102 15.35 5.02 -3.63
CA VAL A 102 15.71 4.36 -4.90
C VAL A 102 14.47 4.09 -5.75
N SER A 103 13.43 3.52 -5.15
CA SER A 103 12.21 3.15 -5.87
C SER A 103 11.49 4.38 -6.45
N ILE A 104 11.36 5.45 -5.68
CA ILE A 104 10.72 6.69 -6.11
C ILE A 104 11.55 7.36 -7.23
N ALA A 105 12.89 7.36 -7.12
CA ALA A 105 13.74 7.92 -8.15
C ALA A 105 13.59 7.17 -9.48
N ASP A 106 13.55 5.83 -9.45
CA ASP A 106 13.33 5.00 -10.63
C ASP A 106 11.94 5.23 -11.25
N LEU A 107 10.90 5.24 -10.44
CA LEU A 107 9.53 5.53 -10.88
C LEU A 107 9.42 6.92 -11.52
N LYS A 108 9.99 7.95 -10.90
CA LYS A 108 10.01 9.31 -11.45
C LYS A 108 10.73 9.37 -12.81
N SER A 109 11.85 8.68 -12.93
CA SER A 109 12.59 8.58 -14.20
C SER A 109 11.73 7.93 -15.29
N ASN A 110 11.01 6.85 -14.98
CA ASN A 110 10.18 6.15 -15.93
C ASN A 110 8.93 6.97 -16.31
N TYR A 111 8.25 7.58 -15.37
CA TYR A 111 7.07 8.42 -15.63
C TYR A 111 7.42 9.68 -16.43
N SER A 112 8.58 10.28 -16.18
CA SER A 112 9.03 11.45 -16.95
C SER A 112 9.19 11.15 -18.44
N LYS A 113 9.60 9.93 -18.83
CA LYS A 113 9.68 9.49 -20.23
C LYS A 113 8.32 9.46 -20.92
N LEU A 114 7.24 9.27 -20.14
CA LEU A 114 5.87 9.28 -20.60
C LEU A 114 5.21 10.66 -20.49
N GLY A 115 5.92 11.68 -20.04
CA GLY A 115 5.36 13.00 -19.77
C GLY A 115 4.35 13.00 -18.60
N VAL A 116 4.46 12.05 -17.68
CA VAL A 116 3.61 11.92 -16.50
C VAL A 116 4.37 12.41 -15.28
N ASP A 117 3.69 13.25 -14.47
CA ASP A 117 4.19 13.74 -13.19
C ASP A 117 3.06 13.78 -12.17
N PHE A 118 3.42 13.73 -10.89
CA PHE A 118 2.49 13.75 -9.77
C PHE A 118 2.89 14.85 -8.79
N ASP A 119 1.89 15.50 -8.20
CA ASP A 119 2.11 16.54 -7.20
C ASP A 119 2.63 15.94 -5.90
N TYR A 120 2.17 14.72 -5.55
CA TYR A 120 2.50 14.04 -4.31
C TYR A 120 2.94 12.59 -4.56
N TRP A 121 3.86 12.12 -3.73
CA TRP A 121 4.42 10.77 -3.73
C TRP A 121 4.18 10.17 -2.35
N TYR A 122 2.93 9.76 -2.11
CA TYR A 122 2.51 9.17 -0.87
C TYR A 122 2.62 7.64 -0.90
N GLY A 123 2.69 7.05 0.29
CA GLY A 123 2.62 5.62 0.50
C GLY A 123 1.56 5.24 1.52
N GLU A 124 1.36 3.94 1.69
CA GLU A 124 0.55 3.39 2.78
C GLU A 124 1.06 3.88 4.15
N SER A 125 2.39 4.06 4.29
CA SER A 125 3.03 4.59 5.51
C SER A 125 2.57 6.00 5.89
N ASP A 126 2.23 6.85 4.92
CA ASP A 126 1.71 8.19 5.19
C ASP A 126 0.31 8.17 5.80
N ALA A 127 -0.46 7.12 5.49
CA ALA A 127 -1.82 6.93 5.99
C ALA A 127 -1.85 6.27 7.39
N ASP A 128 -0.78 5.58 7.79
CA ASP A 128 -0.72 4.79 9.04
C ASP A 128 -1.11 5.61 10.27
N LYS A 129 -0.66 6.85 10.38
CA LYS A 129 -0.99 7.79 11.47
C LYS A 129 -2.49 8.10 11.61
N TYR A 130 -3.31 7.83 10.58
CA TYR A 130 -4.76 8.05 10.60
C TYR A 130 -5.54 6.78 10.96
N ILE A 131 -4.89 5.61 11.03
CA ILE A 131 -5.55 4.35 11.38
C ILE A 131 -6.16 4.39 12.78
N PRO A 132 -5.50 4.90 13.84
CA PRO A 132 -6.12 5.00 15.16
C PRO A 132 -7.41 5.84 15.17
N GLU A 133 -7.44 6.93 14.41
CA GLU A 133 -8.62 7.76 14.24
C GLU A 133 -9.73 7.02 13.50
N LEU A 134 -9.40 6.32 12.41
CA LEU A 134 -10.35 5.48 11.68
C LEU A 134 -10.99 4.46 12.62
N MET A 135 -10.20 3.72 13.39
CA MET A 135 -10.71 2.72 14.32
C MET A 135 -11.65 3.33 15.35
N LYS A 136 -11.28 4.49 15.89
CA LYS A 136 -12.13 5.21 16.83
C LYS A 136 -13.45 5.65 16.19
N ILE A 137 -13.45 6.15 14.96
CA ILE A 137 -14.69 6.53 14.25
C ILE A 137 -15.59 5.32 14.06
N LEU A 138 -15.06 4.17 13.66
CA LEU A 138 -15.83 2.95 13.46
C LEU A 138 -16.45 2.43 14.76
N GLU A 139 -15.70 2.50 15.86
CA GLU A 139 -16.16 2.12 17.20
C GLU A 139 -17.24 3.08 17.73
N ASP A 140 -16.98 4.39 17.74
CA ASP A 140 -17.91 5.42 18.24
C ASP A 140 -19.26 5.38 17.51
N LYS A 141 -19.25 5.01 16.21
CA LYS A 141 -20.46 4.89 15.38
C LYS A 141 -21.08 3.48 15.41
N HIS A 142 -20.51 2.55 16.15
CA HIS A 142 -20.96 1.15 16.21
C HIS A 142 -21.07 0.49 14.83
N LEU A 143 -20.13 0.78 13.92
CA LEU A 143 -20.13 0.28 12.56
C LEU A 143 -19.35 -1.02 12.39
N SER A 144 -18.41 -1.30 13.31
CA SER A 144 -17.57 -2.49 13.25
C SER A 144 -17.99 -3.55 14.27
N TYR A 145 -17.77 -4.81 13.91
CA TYR A 145 -18.00 -5.96 14.78
C TYR A 145 -16.97 -7.06 14.51
N GLU A 146 -16.80 -7.97 15.47
CA GLU A 146 -15.89 -9.11 15.31
C GLU A 146 -16.54 -10.24 14.54
N SER A 147 -15.85 -10.77 13.55
CA SER A 147 -16.20 -11.96 12.78
C SER A 147 -14.96 -12.80 12.52
N ASP A 148 -14.96 -14.05 12.96
CA ASP A 148 -13.84 -15.00 12.84
C ASP A 148 -12.48 -14.42 13.34
N GLY A 149 -12.54 -13.63 14.41
CA GLY A 149 -11.38 -12.96 15.00
C GLY A 149 -10.92 -11.70 14.27
N ALA A 150 -11.50 -11.36 13.12
CA ALA A 150 -11.23 -10.13 12.40
C ALA A 150 -12.26 -9.04 12.75
N LEU A 151 -11.86 -7.77 12.71
CA LEU A 151 -12.78 -6.65 12.81
C LEU A 151 -13.31 -6.29 11.42
N VAL A 152 -14.62 -6.29 11.26
CA VAL A 152 -15.27 -6.09 9.96
C VAL A 152 -16.34 -5.00 10.02
N VAL A 153 -16.64 -4.40 8.86
CA VAL A 153 -17.72 -3.43 8.67
C VAL A 153 -18.66 -3.96 7.59
N ASP A 154 -19.93 -4.09 7.90
CA ASP A 154 -20.93 -4.45 6.91
C ASP A 154 -21.21 -3.29 5.96
N VAL A 155 -21.17 -3.57 4.65
CA VAL A 155 -21.37 -2.60 3.58
C VAL A 155 -22.41 -3.04 2.54
N ALA A 156 -23.12 -4.13 2.82
CA ALA A 156 -24.19 -4.61 1.97
C ALA A 156 -25.35 -3.59 1.89
N LYS A 157 -26.03 -3.57 0.75
CA LYS A 157 -27.23 -2.78 0.49
C LYS A 157 -28.36 -3.70 0.04
N GLU A 158 -29.59 -3.29 0.28
CA GLU A 158 -30.79 -4.07 -0.10
C GLU A 158 -30.91 -4.27 -1.62
N ASP A 159 -30.36 -3.34 -2.41
CA ASP A 159 -30.41 -3.36 -3.87
C ASP A 159 -29.20 -4.06 -4.53
N ASP A 160 -28.34 -4.69 -3.74
CA ASP A 160 -27.19 -5.43 -4.27
C ASP A 160 -27.65 -6.64 -5.09
N LYS A 161 -27.14 -6.75 -6.33
CA LYS A 161 -27.46 -7.85 -7.25
C LYS A 161 -26.81 -9.18 -6.85
N ALA A 162 -25.79 -9.13 -6.02
CA ALA A 162 -25.05 -10.28 -5.48
C ALA A 162 -24.66 -10.00 -4.02
N PRO A 163 -24.44 -11.05 -3.20
CA PRO A 163 -24.00 -10.86 -1.84
C PRO A 163 -22.73 -10.01 -1.76
N MET A 164 -22.79 -8.93 -0.99
CA MET A 164 -21.65 -8.05 -0.74
C MET A 164 -20.96 -8.47 0.57
N PRO A 165 -19.72 -8.98 0.53
CA PRO A 165 -19.02 -9.34 1.75
C PRO A 165 -18.67 -8.08 2.57
N PRO A 166 -18.57 -8.19 3.90
CA PRO A 166 -18.13 -7.08 4.74
C PRO A 166 -16.69 -6.68 4.45
N VAL A 167 -16.36 -5.43 4.76
CA VAL A 167 -14.97 -4.94 4.71
C VAL A 167 -14.23 -5.43 5.95
N ILE A 168 -13.12 -6.11 5.76
CA ILE A 168 -12.22 -6.39 6.88
C ILE A 168 -11.39 -5.11 7.11
N VAL A 169 -11.42 -4.58 8.33
CA VAL A 169 -10.65 -3.38 8.70
C VAL A 169 -9.49 -3.68 9.65
N ARG A 170 -9.44 -4.90 10.22
CA ARG A 170 -8.32 -5.42 11.00
C ARG A 170 -8.38 -6.94 10.99
N LYS A 171 -7.24 -7.58 10.74
CA LYS A 171 -7.14 -9.03 10.76
C LYS A 171 -7.11 -9.57 12.19
N SER A 172 -7.30 -10.90 12.32
CA SER A 172 -7.21 -11.62 13.59
C SER A 172 -5.86 -11.52 14.29
N ASP A 173 -4.77 -11.29 13.54
CA ASP A 173 -3.42 -11.03 14.06
C ASP A 173 -3.18 -9.54 14.40
N ASN A 174 -4.22 -8.71 14.41
CA ASN A 174 -4.21 -7.26 14.60
C ASN A 174 -3.48 -6.47 13.51
N SER A 175 -3.05 -7.08 12.41
CA SER A 175 -2.42 -6.36 11.31
C SER A 175 -3.46 -5.58 10.48
N SER A 176 -3.03 -4.43 9.95
CA SER A 176 -3.78 -3.65 8.95
C SER A 176 -3.77 -4.37 7.60
N ILE A 177 -4.78 -4.07 6.80
CA ILE A 177 -4.89 -4.55 5.42
C ILE A 177 -5.12 -3.37 4.47
N TYR A 178 -5.09 -3.61 3.17
CA TYR A 178 -5.28 -2.56 2.16
C TYR A 178 -6.56 -1.72 2.39
N ALA A 179 -7.67 -2.34 2.81
CA ALA A 179 -8.89 -1.58 3.09
C ALA A 179 -8.70 -0.58 4.24
N THR A 180 -7.91 -0.93 5.26
CA THR A 180 -7.61 -0.05 6.38
C THR A 180 -6.81 1.17 5.94
N THR A 181 -5.73 0.94 5.17
CA THR A 181 -4.88 2.01 4.65
C THR A 181 -5.63 2.88 3.65
N ASP A 182 -6.46 2.30 2.77
CA ASP A 182 -7.28 3.07 1.84
C ASP A 182 -8.32 3.95 2.56
N LEU A 183 -8.99 3.46 3.60
CA LEU A 183 -9.91 4.25 4.42
C LEU A 183 -9.18 5.36 5.18
N ALA A 184 -8.01 5.07 5.73
CA ALA A 184 -7.15 6.06 6.39
C ALA A 184 -6.66 7.13 5.40
N THR A 185 -6.35 6.74 4.16
CA THR A 185 -5.98 7.66 3.08
C THR A 185 -7.15 8.60 2.69
N ILE A 186 -8.39 8.11 2.74
CA ILE A 186 -9.56 8.98 2.52
C ILE A 186 -9.63 10.07 3.61
N ILE A 187 -9.38 9.73 4.87
CA ILE A 187 -9.31 10.72 5.97
C ILE A 187 -8.20 11.74 5.68
N GLN A 188 -7.01 11.27 5.31
CA GLN A 188 -5.88 12.14 4.96
C GLN A 188 -6.25 13.11 3.85
N ARG A 189 -6.76 12.63 2.72
CA ARG A 189 -7.10 13.46 1.56
C ARG A 189 -8.20 14.47 1.86
N ASN A 190 -9.21 14.06 2.62
CA ASN A 190 -10.26 14.98 3.05
C ASN A 190 -9.71 16.11 3.93
N ARG A 191 -8.77 15.79 4.81
CA ARG A 191 -8.15 16.77 5.72
C ARG A 191 -7.20 17.71 5.00
N ASP A 192 -6.38 17.18 4.10
CA ASP A 192 -5.31 17.94 3.45
C ASP A 192 -5.84 18.81 2.30
N PHE A 193 -6.88 18.37 1.60
CA PHE A 193 -7.33 19.00 0.36
C PHE A 193 -8.81 19.44 0.36
N ALA A 194 -9.65 18.92 1.26
CA ALA A 194 -11.10 19.12 1.26
C ALA A 194 -11.70 19.01 -0.17
N PRO A 195 -11.50 17.87 -0.88
CA PRO A 195 -11.80 17.77 -2.30
C PRO A 195 -13.30 17.65 -2.56
N ASP A 196 -13.77 18.23 -3.68
CA ASP A 196 -15.12 17.95 -4.20
C ASP A 196 -15.22 16.53 -4.75
N ARG A 197 -14.09 15.96 -5.23
CA ARG A 197 -14.05 14.66 -5.87
C ARG A 197 -12.70 13.98 -5.71
N ILE A 198 -12.73 12.68 -5.43
CA ILE A 198 -11.53 11.82 -5.37
C ILE A 198 -11.66 10.74 -6.44
N TRP A 199 -10.72 10.71 -7.38
CA TRP A 199 -10.64 9.68 -8.43
C TRP A 199 -9.60 8.63 -8.08
N TYR A 200 -10.01 7.37 -8.07
CA TYR A 200 -9.14 6.21 -7.93
C TYR A 200 -8.91 5.57 -9.29
N VAL A 201 -7.78 5.89 -9.91
CA VAL A 201 -7.39 5.37 -11.24
C VAL A 201 -6.58 4.10 -11.02
N VAL A 202 -7.22 2.95 -11.08
CA VAL A 202 -6.65 1.65 -10.68
C VAL A 202 -7.10 0.52 -11.63
N ASP A 203 -6.49 -0.66 -11.49
CA ASP A 203 -6.86 -1.85 -12.25
C ASP A 203 -8.32 -2.28 -11.98
N ASN A 204 -9.06 -2.63 -13.05
CA ASN A 204 -10.47 -3.07 -12.96
C ASN A 204 -10.70 -4.22 -11.98
N ARG A 205 -9.69 -5.06 -11.71
CA ARG A 205 -9.79 -6.15 -10.74
C ARG A 205 -10.01 -5.68 -9.30
N GLN A 206 -9.80 -4.39 -9.02
CA GLN A 206 -9.99 -3.78 -7.70
C GLN A 206 -11.39 -3.16 -7.52
N GLU A 207 -12.31 -3.30 -8.48
CA GLU A 207 -13.63 -2.68 -8.44
C GLU A 207 -14.44 -3.08 -7.19
N LEU A 208 -14.45 -4.36 -6.85
CA LEU A 208 -15.15 -4.83 -5.63
C LEU A 208 -14.53 -4.20 -4.38
N HIS A 209 -13.21 -4.19 -4.27
CA HIS A 209 -12.49 -3.60 -3.16
C HIS A 209 -12.85 -2.12 -2.97
N PHE A 210 -12.76 -1.31 -4.04
CA PHE A 210 -13.10 0.12 -3.92
C PHE A 210 -14.60 0.38 -3.71
N THR A 211 -15.47 -0.48 -4.24
CA THR A 211 -16.90 -0.44 -3.91
C THR A 211 -17.11 -0.59 -2.40
N GLN A 212 -16.45 -1.56 -1.78
CA GLN A 212 -16.51 -1.79 -0.33
C GLN A 212 -15.92 -0.61 0.45
N VAL A 213 -14.73 -0.13 0.07
CA VAL A 213 -14.05 1.01 0.71
C VAL A 213 -14.93 2.26 0.67
N PHE A 214 -15.49 2.59 -0.49
CA PHE A 214 -16.34 3.78 -0.63
C PHE A 214 -17.64 3.68 0.18
N ARG A 215 -18.27 2.51 0.21
CA ARG A 215 -19.45 2.29 1.04
C ARG A 215 -19.13 2.42 2.52
N CYS A 216 -18.00 1.86 2.97
CA CYS A 216 -17.53 2.00 4.34
C CYS A 216 -17.23 3.48 4.67
N ALA A 217 -16.52 4.19 3.80
CA ALA A 217 -16.20 5.60 3.97
C ALA A 217 -17.45 6.48 4.10
N ARG A 218 -18.49 6.20 3.29
CA ARG A 218 -19.80 6.89 3.39
C ARG A 218 -20.51 6.60 4.70
N ARG A 219 -20.61 5.33 5.10
CA ARG A 219 -21.24 4.94 6.38
C ARG A 219 -20.51 5.55 7.57
N ALA A 220 -19.20 5.56 7.53
CA ALA A 220 -18.36 6.15 8.58
C ALA A 220 -18.29 7.69 8.50
N GLN A 221 -18.82 8.30 7.43
CA GLN A 221 -18.75 9.75 7.19
C GLN A 221 -17.30 10.28 7.22
N LEU A 222 -16.37 9.56 6.55
CA LEU A 222 -14.97 9.97 6.46
C LEU A 222 -14.77 11.17 5.55
N VAL A 223 -15.72 11.43 4.66
CA VAL A 223 -15.81 12.62 3.81
C VAL A 223 -17.21 13.19 3.84
N PRO A 224 -17.41 14.48 3.54
CA PRO A 224 -18.72 15.07 3.34
C PRO A 224 -19.54 14.33 2.28
N ASP A 225 -20.88 14.37 2.39
CA ASP A 225 -21.77 13.77 1.38
C ASP A 225 -21.60 14.43 0.00
N SER A 226 -21.16 15.67 -0.02
CA SER A 226 -20.88 16.46 -1.25
C SER A 226 -19.59 16.02 -1.97
N THR A 227 -18.69 15.29 -1.31
CA THR A 227 -17.46 14.81 -1.94
C THR A 227 -17.73 13.53 -2.73
N ASP A 228 -17.49 13.51 -4.02
CA ASP A 228 -17.62 12.30 -4.83
C ASP A 228 -16.41 11.38 -4.67
N LEU A 229 -16.66 10.07 -4.46
CA LEU A 229 -15.64 9.02 -4.51
C LEU A 229 -15.88 8.20 -5.78
N GLU A 230 -14.94 8.21 -6.72
CA GLU A 230 -15.11 7.58 -8.03
C GLU A 230 -13.99 6.59 -8.33
N PHE A 231 -14.39 5.38 -8.75
CA PHE A 231 -13.51 4.35 -9.26
C PHE A 231 -13.39 4.50 -10.78
N LEU A 232 -12.17 4.70 -11.26
CA LEU A 232 -11.84 4.80 -12.69
C LEU A 232 -10.92 3.61 -13.04
N GLY A 233 -11.54 2.48 -13.35
CA GLY A 233 -10.83 1.25 -13.65
C GLY A 233 -10.23 1.22 -15.04
N PHE A 234 -9.00 0.72 -15.16
CA PHE A 234 -8.36 0.43 -16.44
C PHE A 234 -8.10 -1.06 -16.63
N GLY A 235 -7.93 -1.48 -17.88
CA GLY A 235 -7.65 -2.87 -18.24
C GLY A 235 -6.22 -3.29 -17.91
N THR A 236 -6.02 -4.60 -17.77
CA THR A 236 -4.70 -5.18 -17.53
C THR A 236 -3.86 -5.25 -18.79
N MET A 237 -2.56 -5.06 -18.68
CA MET A 237 -1.61 -5.50 -19.70
C MET A 237 -1.40 -7.01 -19.57
N ASN A 238 -1.65 -7.72 -20.68
CA ASN A 238 -1.55 -9.18 -20.72
C ASN A 238 -0.30 -9.61 -21.51
N GLY A 239 0.28 -10.72 -21.08
CA GLY A 239 1.29 -11.42 -21.84
C GLY A 239 0.73 -12.11 -23.09
N THR A 240 1.60 -12.75 -23.87
CA THR A 240 1.23 -13.50 -25.07
C THR A 240 0.35 -14.71 -24.76
N ASP A 241 0.32 -15.16 -23.52
CA ASP A 241 -0.56 -16.21 -22.99
C ASP A 241 -1.97 -15.71 -22.62
N GLY A 242 -2.24 -14.41 -22.81
CA GLY A 242 -3.50 -13.75 -22.45
C GLY A 242 -3.68 -13.48 -20.96
N LYS A 243 -2.69 -13.79 -20.12
CA LYS A 243 -2.76 -13.56 -18.67
C LYS A 243 -2.15 -12.21 -18.29
N PRO A 244 -2.71 -11.53 -17.26
CA PRO A 244 -2.15 -10.30 -16.75
C PRO A 244 -0.71 -10.49 -16.25
N TYR A 245 0.16 -9.55 -16.60
CA TYR A 245 1.48 -9.48 -16.00
C TYR A 245 1.38 -9.31 -14.49
N LYS A 246 2.29 -9.98 -13.76
CA LYS A 246 2.40 -9.88 -12.31
C LYS A 246 3.86 -9.58 -11.96
N THR A 247 4.12 -8.43 -11.41
CA THR A 247 5.47 -7.97 -11.03
C THR A 247 6.22 -9.00 -10.16
N ARG A 248 5.49 -9.70 -9.28
CA ARG A 248 6.03 -10.73 -8.39
C ARG A 248 6.52 -12.01 -9.10
N ASP A 249 6.17 -12.20 -10.37
CA ASP A 249 6.56 -13.42 -11.12
C ASP A 249 7.91 -13.25 -11.84
N GLY A 250 8.49 -12.02 -11.85
CA GLY A 250 9.75 -11.70 -12.52
C GLY A 250 9.65 -11.74 -14.05
N GLY A 251 10.63 -11.21 -14.76
CA GLY A 251 10.70 -11.26 -16.23
C GLY A 251 9.56 -10.54 -16.97
N VAL A 252 8.87 -9.65 -16.29
CA VAL A 252 7.78 -8.83 -16.83
C VAL A 252 8.39 -7.68 -17.61
N MET A 253 7.80 -7.33 -18.76
CA MET A 253 8.12 -6.10 -19.48
C MET A 253 8.05 -4.91 -18.53
N ARG A 254 9.11 -4.15 -18.42
CA ARG A 254 9.16 -2.93 -17.61
C ARG A 254 8.64 -1.76 -18.41
N LEU A 255 8.19 -0.72 -17.73
CA LEU A 255 7.77 0.52 -18.37
C LEU A 255 8.92 1.20 -19.13
N SER A 256 10.18 0.86 -18.79
CA SER A 256 11.39 1.33 -19.45
C SER A 256 11.72 0.62 -20.75
N ASP A 257 11.16 -0.56 -21.01
CA ASP A 257 11.41 -1.39 -22.20
C ASP A 257 10.51 -0.98 -23.37
#